data_bd38672e3d835908defd42a7d09e9eed
#
_entry.id   bd38672e3d835908defd42a7d09e9eed
#
_cell.length_a   1.000
_cell.length_b   1.000
_cell.length_c   1.000
_cell.angle_alpha   90.00
_cell.angle_beta   90.00
_cell.angle_gamma   90.00
#
_symmetry.space_group_name_H-M   'P 1'
#
loop_
_entity.id
_entity.type
_entity.pdbx_description
1 polymer ?
#
loop_
_entity_poly.entity_id
_entity_poly.type
_entity_poly.pdbx_seq_one_letter_code
_entity_poly.pdbx_strand_id
1 'polypeptide(L)'
;MAKLIVENQAYTNEDCIHNLINYITTDKETSRVLMVESFGVNPLNKETMISSMIRAKERVNRTNGKQVYHLIISIYRTKNSMSNEQKITYGKNIIYDIGNYFLDHNIQSVLALQSEKECNWDNVHIHCVINSIDMQTGLKITNTASLFKNLLSMLIKEYPFLRMEPYVTYD
;
A
#
# COMPACT_ATOMS: atom_id res chain seq x y z
N MET A 1 -9.48 15.88 3.83
CA MET A 1 -8.48 15.78 2.75
C MET A 1 -7.82 14.42 2.86
N ALA A 2 -7.53 13.76 1.75
CA ALA A 2 -6.73 12.54 1.74
C ALA A 2 -5.26 12.87 1.46
N LYS A 3 -4.34 12.02 1.92
CA LYS A 3 -2.90 12.18 1.69
C LYS A 3 -2.31 10.89 1.17
N LEU A 4 -1.45 10.98 0.16
CA LEU A 4 -0.54 9.90 -0.22
C LEU A 4 0.83 10.18 0.41
N ILE A 5 1.27 9.31 1.28
CA ILE A 5 2.54 9.37 1.98
C ILE A 5 3.41 8.24 1.46
N VAL A 6 4.65 8.53 1.13
CA VAL A 6 5.68 7.50 0.83
C VAL A 6 6.67 7.51 1.98
N GLU A 7 6.75 6.38 2.67
CA GLU A 7 7.68 6.20 3.77
C GLU A 7 9.12 6.19 3.26
N ASN A 8 9.94 7.11 3.76
CA ASN A 8 11.34 7.27 3.33
C ASN A 8 12.33 6.32 4.06
N GLN A 9 11.86 5.20 4.55
CA GLN A 9 12.75 4.21 5.16
C GLN A 9 13.52 3.42 4.10
N ALA A 10 14.75 3.06 4.43
CA ALA A 10 15.63 2.35 3.49
C ALA A 10 15.07 0.97 3.08
N TYR A 11 14.44 0.25 4.03
CA TYR A 11 13.90 -1.11 3.81
C TYR A 11 14.87 -2.04 3.06
N THR A 12 16.12 -2.10 3.53
CA THR A 12 17.19 -2.90 2.92
C THR A 12 17.49 -4.21 3.66
N ASN A 13 16.96 -4.38 4.86
CA ASN A 13 17.11 -5.58 5.68
C ASN A 13 16.32 -6.74 5.05
N GLU A 14 16.82 -7.97 5.22
CA GLU A 14 16.19 -9.21 4.75
C GLU A 14 14.78 -9.41 5.33
N ASP A 15 14.57 -9.00 6.58
CA ASP A 15 13.29 -9.12 7.27
C ASP A 15 12.26 -8.05 6.93
N CYS A 16 12.60 -7.04 6.10
CA CYS A 16 11.70 -5.92 5.81
C CYS A 16 10.34 -6.36 5.27
N ILE A 17 10.31 -7.34 4.36
CA ILE A 17 9.06 -7.85 3.78
C ILE A 17 8.21 -8.49 4.87
N HIS A 18 8.82 -9.37 5.65
CA HIS A 18 8.15 -10.08 6.74
C HIS A 18 7.60 -9.10 7.78
N ASN A 19 8.44 -8.21 8.28
CA ASN A 19 8.07 -7.25 9.33
C ASN A 19 6.97 -6.30 8.86
N LEU A 20 7.06 -5.81 7.62
CA LEU A 20 6.11 -4.84 7.11
C LEU A 20 4.75 -5.47 6.78
N ILE A 21 4.72 -6.65 6.18
CA ILE A 21 3.46 -7.38 5.94
C ILE A 21 2.81 -7.74 7.27
N ASN A 22 3.57 -8.23 8.27
CA ASN A 22 3.04 -8.45 9.61
C ASN A 22 2.47 -7.17 10.22
N TYR A 23 3.19 -6.06 10.10
CA TYR A 23 2.76 -4.76 10.63
C TYR A 23 1.41 -4.32 10.07
N ILE A 24 1.19 -4.44 8.74
CA ILE A 24 -0.04 -3.96 8.11
C ILE A 24 -1.21 -4.93 8.21
N THR A 25 -0.97 -6.23 8.45
CA THR A 25 -2.01 -7.27 8.47
C THR A 25 -2.41 -7.72 9.86
N THR A 26 -1.88 -7.11 10.91
CA THR A 26 -2.18 -7.48 12.31
C THR A 26 -2.88 -6.34 13.02
N ASP A 27 -3.96 -6.66 13.75
CA ASP A 27 -4.65 -5.72 14.64
C ASP A 27 -3.70 -5.23 15.74
N LYS A 28 -3.83 -3.95 16.08
CA LYS A 28 -3.06 -3.30 17.16
C LYS A 28 -4.02 -2.74 18.21
N GLU A 29 -3.46 -2.30 19.33
CA GLU A 29 -4.25 -1.60 20.35
C GLU A 29 -4.93 -0.35 19.78
N THR A 30 -4.24 0.39 18.91
CA THR A 30 -4.68 1.66 18.32
C THR A 30 -5.39 1.53 16.99
N SER A 31 -5.30 0.40 16.29
CA SER A 31 -5.91 0.23 14.96
C SER A 31 -6.47 -1.17 14.75
N ARG A 32 -7.45 -1.27 13.86
CA ARG A 32 -8.06 -2.53 13.41
C ARG A 32 -7.89 -2.71 11.91
N VAL A 33 -7.51 -3.91 11.51
CA VAL A 33 -7.47 -4.31 10.11
C VAL A 33 -8.89 -4.67 9.65
N LEU A 34 -9.37 -3.97 8.63
CA LEU A 34 -10.71 -4.16 8.08
C LEU A 34 -10.71 -5.04 6.84
N MET A 35 -9.60 -5.04 6.09
CA MET A 35 -9.45 -5.78 4.85
C MET A 35 -7.96 -5.95 4.53
N VAL A 36 -7.60 -7.08 3.97
CA VAL A 36 -6.28 -7.32 3.37
C VAL A 36 -6.49 -7.90 1.99
N GLU A 37 -5.82 -7.31 1.00
CA GLU A 37 -5.82 -7.77 -0.38
C GLU A 37 -4.39 -7.86 -0.91
N SER A 38 -4.18 -8.73 -1.89
CA SER A 38 -2.87 -8.92 -2.49
C SER A 38 -2.95 -9.10 -4.00
N PHE A 39 -1.97 -8.57 -4.70
CA PHE A 39 -1.91 -8.53 -6.16
C PHE A 39 -0.58 -9.07 -6.66
N GLY A 40 -0.63 -10.05 -7.55
CA GLY A 40 0.57 -10.72 -8.05
C GLY A 40 1.29 -11.61 -7.03
N VAL A 41 0.68 -11.86 -5.86
CA VAL A 41 1.19 -12.77 -4.82
C VAL A 41 0.14 -13.84 -4.48
N ASN A 42 0.56 -14.94 -3.86
CA ASN A 42 -0.38 -15.98 -3.41
C ASN A 42 -1.17 -15.50 -2.18
N PRO A 43 -2.51 -15.34 -2.28
CA PRO A 43 -3.33 -14.75 -1.23
C PRO A 43 -3.77 -15.71 -0.12
N LEU A 44 -3.31 -16.97 -0.14
CA LEU A 44 -3.81 -18.02 0.76
C LEU A 44 -3.72 -17.64 2.24
N ASN A 45 -2.58 -17.12 2.65
CA ASN A 45 -2.33 -16.61 4.01
C ASN A 45 -1.13 -15.64 3.99
N LYS A 46 -0.81 -15.08 5.16
CA LYS A 46 0.26 -14.09 5.31
C LYS A 46 1.64 -14.65 4.92
N GLU A 47 1.95 -15.87 5.32
CA GLU A 47 3.22 -16.54 5.04
C GLU A 47 3.39 -16.77 3.53
N THR A 48 2.32 -17.10 2.83
CA THR A 48 2.36 -17.27 1.36
C THR A 48 2.50 -15.95 0.62
N MET A 49 1.93 -14.85 1.13
CA MET A 49 2.15 -13.51 0.59
C MET A 49 3.63 -13.11 0.73
N ILE A 50 4.19 -13.26 1.93
CA ILE A 50 5.61 -12.97 2.22
C ILE A 50 6.52 -13.81 1.32
N SER A 51 6.33 -15.12 1.31
CA SER A 51 7.16 -16.03 0.52
C SER A 51 7.06 -15.77 -0.98
N SER A 52 5.90 -15.35 -1.49
CA SER A 52 5.74 -14.97 -2.90
C SER A 52 6.60 -13.77 -3.27
N MET A 53 6.63 -12.73 -2.43
CA MET A 53 7.45 -11.54 -2.67
C MET A 53 8.96 -11.85 -2.59
N ILE A 54 9.37 -12.67 -1.62
CA ILE A 54 10.77 -13.10 -1.46
C ILE A 54 11.21 -13.93 -2.66
N ARG A 55 10.46 -14.98 -3.01
CA ARG A 55 10.79 -15.87 -4.15
C ARG A 55 10.88 -15.13 -5.48
N ALA A 56 10.07 -14.11 -5.70
CA ALA A 56 10.16 -13.29 -6.90
C ALA A 56 11.55 -12.64 -7.03
N LYS A 57 12.14 -12.18 -5.93
CA LYS A 57 13.49 -11.60 -5.89
C LYS A 57 14.61 -12.64 -6.02
N GLU A 58 14.46 -13.77 -5.33
CA GLU A 58 15.40 -14.87 -5.39
C GLU A 58 15.57 -15.40 -6.81
N ARG A 59 14.46 -15.58 -7.55
CA ARG A 59 14.46 -16.04 -8.95
C ARG A 59 15.31 -15.17 -9.88
N VAL A 60 15.42 -13.89 -9.60
CA VAL A 60 16.15 -12.92 -10.43
C VAL A 60 17.42 -12.40 -9.76
N ASN A 61 17.82 -13.00 -8.66
CA ASN A 61 19.03 -12.65 -7.91
C ASN A 61 19.06 -11.17 -7.46
N ARG A 62 17.92 -10.63 -6.99
CA ARG A 62 17.74 -9.23 -6.57
C ARG A 62 17.39 -9.10 -5.08
N THR A 63 18.09 -9.86 -4.24
CA THR A 63 17.87 -9.91 -2.79
C THR A 63 18.55 -8.75 -2.03
N ASN A 64 19.46 -8.01 -2.65
CA ASN A 64 20.19 -6.90 -2.04
C ASN A 64 19.51 -5.54 -2.29
N GLY A 65 19.81 -4.55 -1.44
CA GLY A 65 19.32 -3.17 -1.55
C GLY A 65 17.82 -3.05 -1.18
N LYS A 66 17.15 -2.03 -1.68
CA LYS A 66 15.73 -1.76 -1.37
C LYS A 66 14.86 -3.01 -1.59
N GLN A 67 14.18 -3.45 -0.53
CA GLN A 67 13.35 -4.65 -0.56
C GLN A 67 11.90 -4.34 -0.94
N VAL A 68 11.36 -3.29 -0.38
CA VAL A 68 9.96 -2.87 -0.58
C VAL A 68 9.84 -1.36 -0.57
N TYR A 69 8.72 -0.86 -1.07
CA TYR A 69 8.23 0.49 -0.81
C TYR A 69 6.99 0.39 0.07
N HIS A 70 6.83 1.33 0.97
CA HIS A 70 5.66 1.45 1.82
C HIS A 70 4.96 2.78 1.54
N LEU A 71 3.71 2.69 1.09
CA LEU A 71 2.86 3.86 0.91
C LEU A 71 1.70 3.81 1.91
N ILE A 72 1.27 4.99 2.34
CA ILE A 72 0.10 5.15 3.19
C ILE A 72 -0.83 6.15 2.52
N ILE A 73 -2.08 5.76 2.30
CA ILE A 73 -3.13 6.65 1.84
C ILE A 73 -4.09 6.88 3.01
N SER A 74 -4.06 8.08 3.57
CA SER A 74 -4.95 8.47 4.65
C SER A 74 -6.21 9.12 4.11
N ILE A 75 -7.38 8.61 4.50
CA ILE A 75 -8.69 9.14 4.15
C ILE A 75 -9.24 9.87 5.38
N TYR A 76 -8.92 11.17 5.48
CA TYR A 76 -9.39 11.99 6.60
C TYR A 76 -10.86 12.39 6.45
N ARG A 77 -11.45 12.78 7.57
CA ARG A 77 -12.78 13.38 7.64
C ARG A 77 -12.85 14.61 6.73
N THR A 78 -13.64 14.56 5.68
CA THR A 78 -14.05 15.77 4.96
C THR A 78 -15.12 16.48 5.80
N LYS A 79 -15.14 17.82 5.76
CA LYS A 79 -16.15 18.63 6.50
C LYS A 79 -17.60 18.26 6.16
N ASN A 80 -17.85 17.54 5.10
CA ASN A 80 -19.15 16.99 4.69
C ASN A 80 -19.13 15.48 4.94
N SER A 81 -19.54 15.14 6.10
CA SER A 81 -19.93 13.87 6.71
C SER A 81 -20.13 12.67 5.78
N MET A 82 -19.04 12.03 5.33
CA MET A 82 -19.12 10.62 4.95
C MET A 82 -19.37 9.78 6.21
N SER A 83 -20.30 8.84 6.13
CA SER A 83 -20.46 7.83 7.17
C SER A 83 -19.24 6.90 7.20
N ASN A 84 -18.99 6.21 8.33
CA ASN A 84 -17.93 5.23 8.42
C ASN A 84 -18.08 4.09 7.41
N GLU A 85 -19.30 3.67 7.12
CA GLU A 85 -19.60 2.70 6.07
C GLU A 85 -19.15 3.17 4.68
N GLN A 86 -19.43 4.43 4.35
CA GLN A 86 -19.00 5.03 3.08
C GLN A 86 -17.48 5.08 2.97
N LYS A 87 -16.77 5.47 4.04
CA LYS A 87 -15.30 5.48 4.06
C LYS A 87 -14.71 4.08 3.86
N ILE A 88 -15.29 3.08 4.51
CA ILE A 88 -14.87 1.69 4.35
C ILE A 88 -15.12 1.21 2.92
N THR A 89 -16.27 1.53 2.35
CA THR A 89 -16.64 1.16 0.98
C THR A 89 -15.67 1.81 -0.03
N TYR A 90 -15.41 3.09 0.11
CA TYR A 90 -14.42 3.78 -0.73
C TYR A 90 -13.00 3.24 -0.51
N GLY A 91 -12.61 2.98 0.74
CA GLY A 91 -11.32 2.37 1.05
C GLY A 91 -11.12 1.03 0.34
N LYS A 92 -12.15 0.19 0.30
CA LYS A 92 -12.12 -1.09 -0.44
C LYS A 92 -11.94 -0.87 -1.95
N ASN A 93 -12.68 0.05 -2.55
CA ASN A 93 -12.56 0.34 -3.98
C ASN A 93 -11.14 0.87 -4.30
N ILE A 94 -10.64 1.80 -3.48
CA ILE A 94 -9.28 2.35 -3.64
C ILE A 94 -8.21 1.26 -3.55
N ILE A 95 -8.36 0.27 -2.67
CA ILE A 95 -7.45 -0.88 -2.57
C ILE A 95 -7.38 -1.63 -3.91
N TYR A 96 -8.52 -1.93 -4.52
CA TYR A 96 -8.55 -2.63 -5.81
C TYR A 96 -7.92 -1.81 -6.93
N ASP A 97 -8.19 -0.51 -6.98
CA ASP A 97 -7.62 0.36 -8.00
C ASP A 97 -6.10 0.49 -7.86
N ILE A 98 -5.60 0.66 -6.63
CA ILE A 98 -4.16 0.69 -6.36
C ILE A 98 -3.51 -0.65 -6.67
N GLY A 99 -4.12 -1.75 -6.24
CA GLY A 99 -3.58 -3.08 -6.47
C GLY A 99 -3.51 -3.43 -7.96
N ASN A 100 -4.56 -3.12 -8.72
CA ASN A 100 -4.58 -3.30 -10.16
C ASN A 100 -3.57 -2.38 -10.85
N TYR A 101 -3.46 -1.12 -10.42
CA TYR A 101 -2.44 -0.20 -10.93
C TYR A 101 -1.03 -0.79 -10.84
N PHE A 102 -0.64 -1.35 -9.69
CA PHE A 102 0.66 -2.01 -9.54
C PHE A 102 0.77 -3.29 -10.35
N LEU A 103 -0.29 -4.10 -10.39
CA LEU A 103 -0.31 -5.32 -11.17
C LEU A 103 -0.13 -5.06 -12.68
N ASP A 104 -0.76 -4.01 -13.22
CA ASP A 104 -0.61 -3.56 -14.61
C ASP A 104 0.82 -3.09 -14.93
N HIS A 105 1.56 -2.68 -13.89
CA HIS A 105 2.99 -2.36 -13.99
C HIS A 105 3.91 -3.55 -13.65
N ASN A 106 3.38 -4.77 -13.61
CA ASN A 106 4.08 -6.01 -13.24
C ASN A 106 4.71 -5.98 -11.84
N ILE A 107 4.09 -5.29 -10.89
CA ILE A 107 4.61 -5.11 -9.53
C ILE A 107 3.69 -5.83 -8.54
N GLN A 108 4.26 -6.67 -7.69
CA GLN A 108 3.55 -7.31 -6.60
C GLN A 108 3.24 -6.31 -5.49
N SER A 109 2.04 -6.42 -4.90
CA SER A 109 1.67 -5.61 -3.75
C SER A 109 0.77 -6.35 -2.76
N VAL A 110 0.86 -5.96 -1.49
CA VAL A 110 -0.06 -6.35 -0.40
C VAL A 110 -0.59 -5.07 0.21
N LEU A 111 -1.92 -4.96 0.29
CA LEU A 111 -2.61 -3.77 0.77
C LEU A 111 -3.49 -4.13 1.97
N ALA A 112 -3.54 -3.24 2.96
CA ALA A 112 -4.40 -3.39 4.11
C ALA A 112 -5.17 -2.10 4.39
N LEU A 113 -6.50 -2.22 4.54
CA LEU A 113 -7.36 -1.15 5.03
C LEU A 113 -7.41 -1.23 6.55
N GLN A 114 -7.07 -0.14 7.21
CA GLN A 114 -7.09 -0.03 8.67
C GLN A 114 -7.93 1.16 9.11
N SER A 115 -8.48 1.07 10.31
CA SER A 115 -9.15 2.18 10.99
C SER A 115 -8.54 2.39 12.36
N GLU A 116 -8.42 3.66 12.78
CA GLU A 116 -7.92 4.03 14.10
C GLU A 116 -9.01 3.93 15.17
N LYS A 117 -8.72 3.25 16.28
CA LYS A 117 -9.68 3.05 17.40
C LYS A 117 -9.90 4.32 18.21
N GLU A 118 -8.85 5.12 18.40
CA GLU A 118 -8.87 6.32 19.24
C GLU A 118 -9.77 7.44 18.68
N CYS A 119 -9.99 7.46 17.38
CA CYS A 119 -10.79 8.48 16.69
C CYS A 119 -12.22 8.01 16.37
N ASN A 120 -12.82 7.11 17.17
CA ASN A 120 -14.14 6.53 16.89
C ASN A 120 -14.27 5.99 15.45
N TRP A 121 -13.20 5.39 14.92
CA TRP A 121 -13.12 4.88 13.53
C TRP A 121 -13.22 5.96 12.45
N ASP A 122 -13.03 7.22 12.79
CA ASP A 122 -13.16 8.35 11.86
C ASP A 122 -12.00 8.43 10.85
N ASN A 123 -10.83 7.87 11.19
CA ASN A 123 -9.66 7.84 10.33
C ASN A 123 -9.48 6.45 9.73
N VAL A 124 -9.62 6.39 8.43
CA VAL A 124 -9.36 5.18 7.65
C VAL A 124 -8.12 5.41 6.80
N HIS A 125 -7.20 4.46 6.81
CA HIS A 125 -6.00 4.53 5.99
C HIS A 125 -5.70 3.19 5.32
N ILE A 126 -5.05 3.27 4.18
CA ILE A 126 -4.61 2.12 3.40
C ILE A 126 -3.10 2.08 3.46
N HIS A 127 -2.56 0.98 3.95
CA HIS A 127 -1.15 0.65 3.83
C HIS A 127 -0.92 -0.17 2.57
N CYS A 128 0.11 0.18 1.80
CA CYS A 128 0.52 -0.54 0.60
C CYS A 128 1.98 -0.96 0.72
N VAL A 129 2.23 -2.24 0.78
CA VAL A 129 3.57 -2.83 0.69
C VAL A 129 3.80 -3.29 -0.74
N ILE A 130 4.79 -2.72 -1.40
CA ILE A 130 5.04 -2.87 -2.83
C ILE A 130 6.41 -3.50 -3.01
N ASN A 131 6.50 -4.59 -3.77
CA ASN A 131 7.77 -5.21 -4.09
C ASN A 131 8.66 -4.25 -4.90
N SER A 132 9.95 -4.29 -4.70
CA SER A 132 10.90 -3.38 -5.36
C SER A 132 11.37 -3.84 -6.74
N ILE A 133 10.77 -4.90 -7.28
CA ILE A 133 11.11 -5.45 -8.60
C ILE A 133 9.89 -5.48 -9.53
N ASP A 134 10.16 -5.32 -10.80
CA ASP A 134 9.24 -5.63 -11.90
C ASP A 134 9.30 -7.15 -12.15
N MET A 135 8.17 -7.84 -12.07
CA MET A 135 8.10 -9.31 -12.21
C MET A 135 8.36 -9.78 -13.64
N GLN A 136 8.12 -8.95 -14.65
CA GLN A 136 8.33 -9.30 -16.05
C GLN A 136 9.81 -9.23 -16.43
N THR A 137 10.49 -8.17 -16.00
CA THR A 137 11.90 -7.91 -16.35
C THR A 137 12.88 -8.44 -15.30
N GLY A 138 12.43 -8.65 -14.08
CA GLY A 138 13.27 -8.98 -12.93
C GLY A 138 14.18 -7.84 -12.47
N LEU A 139 13.99 -6.63 -12.99
CA LEU A 139 14.82 -5.47 -12.64
C LEU A 139 14.21 -4.72 -11.44
N LYS A 140 15.07 -4.02 -10.70
CA LYS A 140 14.62 -3.07 -9.68
C LYS A 140 13.83 -1.93 -10.32
N ILE A 141 12.76 -1.50 -9.66
CA ILE A 141 11.99 -0.33 -10.08
C ILE A 141 12.86 0.91 -9.89
N THR A 142 13.11 1.66 -10.96
CA THR A 142 14.00 2.82 -10.95
C THR A 142 13.27 4.16 -10.96
N ASN A 143 12.09 4.24 -11.58
CA ASN A 143 11.35 5.49 -11.74
C ASN A 143 10.17 5.59 -10.77
N THR A 144 10.44 5.41 -9.48
CA THR A 144 9.39 5.38 -8.44
C THR A 144 8.66 6.70 -8.27
N ALA A 145 9.36 7.82 -8.46
CA ALA A 145 8.73 9.16 -8.35
C ALA A 145 7.64 9.35 -9.41
N SER A 146 7.89 8.94 -10.66
CA SER A 146 6.89 8.99 -11.73
C SER A 146 5.76 7.99 -11.48
N LEU A 147 6.10 6.77 -11.07
CA LEU A 147 5.12 5.72 -10.74
C LEU A 147 4.11 6.21 -9.69
N PHE A 148 4.60 6.78 -8.58
CA PHE A 148 3.73 7.24 -7.50
C PHE A 148 2.98 8.53 -7.84
N LYS A 149 3.55 9.43 -8.65
CA LYS A 149 2.82 10.59 -9.16
C LYS A 149 1.68 10.19 -10.09
N ASN A 150 1.89 9.21 -10.96
CA ASN A 150 0.85 8.70 -11.84
C ASN A 150 -0.27 8.00 -11.06
N LEU A 151 0.09 7.20 -10.04
CA LEU A 151 -0.89 6.64 -9.11
C LEU A 151 -1.72 7.74 -8.44
N LEU A 152 -1.08 8.77 -7.90
CA LEU A 152 -1.78 9.90 -7.29
C LEU A 152 -2.71 10.60 -8.26
N SER A 153 -2.27 10.84 -9.50
CA SER A 153 -3.07 11.46 -10.55
C SER A 153 -4.30 10.62 -10.91
N MET A 154 -4.15 9.30 -10.96
CA MET A 154 -5.26 8.36 -11.14
C MET A 154 -6.26 8.48 -9.99
N LEU A 155 -5.79 8.42 -8.75
CA LEU A 155 -6.66 8.50 -7.57
C LEU A 155 -7.41 9.86 -7.48
N ILE A 156 -6.76 10.97 -7.82
CA ILE A 156 -7.41 12.29 -7.88
C ILE A 156 -8.52 12.32 -8.91
N LYS A 157 -8.31 11.71 -10.06
CA LYS A 157 -9.29 11.65 -11.15
C LYS A 157 -10.48 10.78 -10.78
N GLU A 158 -10.25 9.59 -10.24
CA GLU A 158 -11.31 8.63 -9.91
C GLU A 158 -12.07 9.01 -8.62
N TYR A 159 -11.38 9.67 -7.68
CA TYR A 159 -11.92 10.05 -6.37
C TYR A 159 -11.81 11.55 -6.07
N PRO A 160 -12.37 12.44 -6.91
CA PRO A 160 -12.18 13.90 -6.78
C PRO A 160 -12.72 14.47 -5.46
N PHE A 161 -13.67 13.77 -4.82
CA PHE A 161 -14.24 14.15 -3.52
C PHE A 161 -13.25 13.99 -2.36
N LEU A 162 -12.20 13.17 -2.50
CA LEU A 162 -11.18 12.98 -1.47
C LEU A 162 -10.28 14.21 -1.30
N ARG A 163 -10.22 15.11 -2.29
CA ARG A 163 -9.36 16.29 -2.28
C ARG A 163 -7.93 15.94 -1.85
N MET A 164 -7.31 15.01 -2.57
CA MET A 164 -5.97 14.54 -2.25
C MET A 164 -4.95 15.69 -2.34
N GLU A 165 -4.14 15.83 -1.29
CA GLU A 165 -3.00 16.74 -1.31
C GLU A 165 -1.88 16.19 -2.21
N PRO A 166 -1.03 17.07 -2.77
CA PRO A 166 0.15 16.61 -3.50
C PRO A 166 1.00 15.68 -2.63
N TYR A 167 1.65 14.76 -3.31
CA TYR A 167 2.60 13.82 -2.78
C TYR A 167 3.59 14.43 -1.76
N VAL A 168 3.68 13.84 -0.58
CA VAL A 168 4.63 14.23 0.48
C VAL A 168 5.55 13.04 0.76
N THR A 169 6.87 13.24 0.60
CA THR A 169 7.87 12.35 1.22
C THR A 169 8.17 12.89 2.61
N TYR A 170 8.11 12.08 3.63
CA TYR A 170 8.69 12.41 4.92
C TYR A 170 10.17 12.00 4.89
N ASP A 171 11.03 12.97 5.15
CA ASP A 171 12.46 12.75 5.37
C ASP A 171 12.72 12.07 6.72
#